data_d40d867ddd2ef6e814c6c68b1200c24c
#
_entry.id   d40d867ddd2ef6e814c6c68b1200c24c
#
_cell.length_a   1.000
_cell.length_b   1.000
_cell.length_c   1.000
_cell.angle_alpha   90.00
_cell.angle_beta   90.00
_cell.angle_gamma   90.00
#
_symmetry.space_group_name_H-M   'P 1'
#
loop_
_entity.id
_entity.type
_entity.pdbx_description
1 polymer ?
#
loop_
_entity_poly.entity_id
_entity_poly.type
_entity_poly.pdbx_seq_one_letter_code
_entity_poly.pdbx_strand_id
1 'polypeptide(L)'
;MKRSIVLGVLVVAGALSLVFAAQQQAPKVLEVTRLKDNLFVLKGGGGNTAVFIMADGVTVVDAKNPGWGQPILDKIKELTNKPVIRLINTHTHADHVGGNVEFPATIDIVTQENTKANMEKMVPPTGFPPYPPATANIFKESNGRGMPKRTFKDKMSIGSGNDRIELYYFGRAHTNGDAWVLFPALRVMHAADVFSGKNIPLIDAVNGGSALAFPNTLQKAYDTVKDVDIIITGHSTEMTRPDLKEYADFNREFLSDVRAAKNAGKTVDEAASTWKIPAKYKGYAAPMPDRLKNNVQIAYDELNAAGSK
;
A
#
# COMPACT_ATOMS: atom_id res chain seq x y z
N MET A 1 59.99 12.40 -16.57
CA MET A 1 59.05 11.34 -16.28
C MET A 1 58.31 11.45 -14.92
N LYS A 2 58.94 11.86 -13.81
CA LYS A 2 58.26 11.93 -12.48
C LYS A 2 57.15 13.00 -12.35
N ARG A 3 57.21 14.13 -13.06
CA ARG A 3 56.20 15.22 -13.00
C ARG A 3 54.88 14.85 -13.73
N SER A 4 54.94 14.08 -14.80
CA SER A 4 53.76 13.67 -15.55
C SER A 4 52.90 12.61 -14.83
N ILE A 5 53.53 11.78 -13.99
CA ILE A 5 52.83 10.76 -13.18
C ILE A 5 52.03 11.41 -12.05
N VAL A 6 52.60 12.46 -11.41
CA VAL A 6 51.90 13.19 -10.32
C VAL A 6 50.66 13.92 -10.88
N LEU A 7 50.74 14.52 -12.06
CA LEU A 7 49.58 15.21 -12.64
C LEU A 7 48.45 14.22 -13.02
N GLY A 8 48.79 13.02 -13.55
CA GLY A 8 47.83 11.99 -13.85
C GLY A 8 47.07 11.44 -12.65
N VAL A 9 47.79 11.26 -11.50
CA VAL A 9 47.15 10.77 -10.28
C VAL A 9 46.22 11.84 -9.68
N LEU A 10 46.59 13.12 -9.73
CA LEU A 10 45.72 14.19 -9.27
C LEU A 10 44.44 14.38 -10.12
N VAL A 11 44.53 14.21 -11.43
CA VAL A 11 43.36 14.28 -12.32
C VAL A 11 42.41 13.09 -12.10
N VAL A 12 42.94 11.90 -11.89
CA VAL A 12 42.12 10.69 -11.62
C VAL A 12 41.48 10.79 -10.22
N ALA A 13 42.19 11.27 -9.21
CA ALA A 13 41.64 11.50 -7.87
C ALA A 13 40.54 12.59 -7.89
N GLY A 14 40.74 13.65 -8.65
CA GLY A 14 39.73 14.71 -8.83
C GLY A 14 38.48 14.22 -9.57
N ALA A 15 38.63 13.41 -10.63
CA ALA A 15 37.50 12.84 -11.38
C ALA A 15 36.71 11.82 -10.53
N LEU A 16 37.38 10.98 -9.74
CA LEU A 16 36.72 10.07 -8.80
C LEU A 16 35.95 10.84 -7.71
N SER A 17 36.49 11.93 -7.17
CA SER A 17 35.80 12.77 -6.19
C SER A 17 34.56 13.45 -6.77
N LEU A 18 34.57 13.85 -8.03
CA LEU A 18 33.41 14.42 -8.72
C LEU A 18 32.32 13.37 -9.01
N VAL A 19 32.69 12.12 -9.30
CA VAL A 19 31.73 11.02 -9.49
C VAL A 19 31.06 10.64 -8.17
N PHE A 20 31.78 10.64 -7.04
CA PHE A 20 31.15 10.41 -5.72
C PHE A 20 30.26 11.58 -5.27
N ALA A 21 30.54 12.82 -5.65
CA ALA A 21 29.68 13.97 -5.33
C ALA A 21 28.39 14.01 -6.16
N ALA A 22 28.32 13.31 -7.30
CA ALA A 22 27.14 13.29 -8.19
C ALA A 22 26.06 12.29 -7.76
N GLN A 23 26.24 11.53 -6.70
CA GLN A 23 25.20 10.67 -6.11
C GLN A 23 24.44 11.33 -4.94
N GLN A 24 24.25 12.63 -4.99
CA GLN A 24 23.24 13.24 -4.12
C GLN A 24 21.87 12.72 -4.57
N GLN A 25 21.27 11.84 -3.75
CA GLN A 25 19.89 11.42 -3.95
C GLN A 25 19.03 12.67 -4.10
N ALA A 26 18.21 12.71 -5.15
CA ALA A 26 17.24 13.78 -5.34
C ALA A 26 16.45 14.03 -4.03
N PRO A 27 16.13 15.29 -3.70
CA PRO A 27 15.39 15.59 -2.49
C PRO A 27 14.11 14.76 -2.43
N LYS A 28 13.83 14.13 -1.28
CA LYS A 28 12.60 13.39 -1.04
C LYS A 28 11.47 14.39 -0.85
N VAL A 29 10.69 14.62 -1.89
CA VAL A 29 9.57 15.58 -1.88
C VAL A 29 8.27 14.86 -1.53
N LEU A 30 7.55 15.39 -0.54
CA LEU A 30 6.18 14.98 -0.20
C LEU A 30 5.21 16.09 -0.62
N GLU A 31 4.26 15.73 -1.48
CA GLU A 31 3.10 16.56 -1.76
C GLU A 31 2.08 16.43 -0.64
N VAL A 32 1.53 17.54 -0.17
CA VAL A 32 0.56 17.59 0.94
C VAL A 32 -0.81 17.99 0.39
N THR A 33 -1.81 17.13 0.56
CA THR A 33 -3.22 17.43 0.30
C THR A 33 -3.97 17.53 1.62
N ARG A 34 -4.60 18.68 1.91
CA ARG A 34 -5.47 18.83 3.08
C ARG A 34 -6.87 18.34 2.73
N LEU A 35 -7.35 17.29 3.38
CA LEU A 35 -8.71 16.76 3.17
C LEU A 35 -9.74 17.37 4.11
N LYS A 36 -9.37 17.58 5.36
CA LYS A 36 -10.17 18.20 6.43
C LYS A 36 -9.26 19.10 7.27
N ASP A 37 -9.81 19.82 8.24
CA ASP A 37 -9.02 20.74 9.07
C ASP A 37 -7.84 20.08 9.78
N ASN A 38 -8.00 18.82 10.14
CA ASN A 38 -7.01 18.05 10.89
C ASN A 38 -6.63 16.70 10.24
N LEU A 39 -6.97 16.50 8.95
CA LEU A 39 -6.61 15.30 8.19
C LEU A 39 -5.94 15.68 6.87
N PHE A 40 -4.73 15.17 6.67
CA PHE A 40 -3.90 15.42 5.49
C PHE A 40 -3.49 14.10 4.83
N VAL A 41 -3.23 14.15 3.52
CA VAL A 41 -2.60 13.06 2.77
C VAL A 41 -1.23 13.52 2.28
N LEU A 42 -0.19 12.73 2.53
CA LEU A 42 1.14 12.90 1.99
C LEU A 42 1.33 11.95 0.82
N LYS A 43 1.61 12.48 -0.37
CA LYS A 43 1.88 11.72 -1.60
C LYS A 43 3.36 11.75 -1.95
N GLY A 44 3.83 10.72 -2.67
CA GLY A 44 5.24 10.52 -3.03
C GLY A 44 5.96 9.54 -2.11
N GLY A 45 6.97 8.86 -2.63
CA GLY A 45 7.83 7.94 -1.86
C GLY A 45 7.21 6.61 -1.45
N GLY A 46 6.14 6.18 -2.09
CA GLY A 46 5.40 4.96 -1.78
C GLY A 46 3.91 5.19 -1.77
N GLY A 47 3.16 4.36 -1.05
CA GLY A 47 1.72 4.51 -0.89
C GLY A 47 1.33 5.83 -0.22
N ASN A 48 0.08 6.24 -0.39
CA ASN A 48 -0.47 7.43 0.25
C ASN A 48 -0.47 7.28 1.78
N THR A 49 0.06 8.28 2.48
CA THR A 49 0.10 8.32 3.95
C THR A 49 -0.95 9.30 4.45
N ALA A 50 -1.82 8.88 5.38
CA ALA A 50 -2.70 9.84 6.06
C ALA A 50 -2.07 10.33 7.36
N VAL A 51 -2.24 11.62 7.65
CA VAL A 51 -1.81 12.30 8.89
C VAL A 51 -3.04 12.88 9.56
N PHE A 52 -3.43 12.31 10.68
CA PHE A 52 -4.56 12.74 11.47
C PHE A 52 -4.10 13.43 12.75
N ILE A 53 -4.34 14.74 12.86
CA ILE A 53 -3.98 15.56 14.01
C ILE A 53 -5.15 15.54 14.99
N MET A 54 -4.96 14.90 16.15
CA MET A 54 -5.94 14.73 17.21
C MET A 54 -5.66 15.70 18.38
N ALA A 55 -6.49 15.66 19.40
CA ALA A 55 -6.33 16.52 20.58
C ALA A 55 -5.00 16.25 21.30
N ASP A 56 -4.61 14.98 21.45
CA ASP A 56 -3.45 14.51 22.24
C ASP A 56 -2.20 14.20 21.43
N GLY A 57 -2.26 14.25 20.10
CA GLY A 57 -1.12 13.93 19.24
C GLY A 57 -1.51 13.65 17.80
N VAL A 58 -0.61 13.00 17.07
CA VAL A 58 -0.80 12.66 15.65
C VAL A 58 -0.82 11.16 15.47
N THR A 59 -1.83 10.67 14.74
CA THR A 59 -1.85 9.31 14.18
C THR A 59 -1.49 9.37 12.70
N VAL A 60 -0.54 8.52 12.29
CA VAL A 60 -0.11 8.34 10.90
C VAL A 60 -0.65 7.01 10.39
N VAL A 61 -1.11 6.96 9.14
CA VAL A 61 -1.47 5.72 8.46
C VAL A 61 -0.49 5.51 7.32
N ASP A 62 0.28 4.43 7.40
CA ASP A 62 1.37 4.03 6.51
C ASP A 62 2.61 4.94 6.51
N ALA A 63 3.78 4.32 6.35
CA ALA A 63 5.10 4.94 6.54
C ALA A 63 5.93 4.99 5.26
N LYS A 64 5.38 4.61 4.11
CA LYS A 64 6.06 4.63 2.80
C LYS A 64 7.24 3.66 2.71
N ASN A 65 8.05 3.80 1.65
CA ASN A 65 9.28 3.04 1.43
C ASN A 65 10.33 3.27 2.52
N PRO A 66 11.32 2.37 2.66
CA PRO A 66 12.48 2.61 3.53
C PRO A 66 13.15 3.96 3.26
N GLY A 67 13.51 4.68 4.31
CA GLY A 67 14.11 6.01 4.24
C GLY A 67 13.10 7.15 4.09
N TRP A 68 11.77 6.89 4.11
CA TRP A 68 10.75 7.92 4.00
C TRP A 68 10.06 8.26 5.34
N GLY A 69 10.33 7.51 6.40
CA GLY A 69 9.77 7.81 7.73
C GLY A 69 10.20 9.16 8.26
N GLN A 70 11.49 9.52 8.16
CA GLN A 70 11.98 10.82 8.59
C GLN A 70 11.39 11.99 7.78
N PRO A 71 11.32 11.96 6.43
CA PRO A 71 10.58 12.94 5.64
C PRO A 71 9.12 13.12 6.06
N ILE A 72 8.40 12.03 6.41
CA ILE A 72 7.04 12.12 6.95
C ILE A 72 7.05 12.89 8.28
N LEU A 73 7.92 12.52 9.21
CA LEU A 73 8.03 13.18 10.52
C LEU A 73 8.36 14.67 10.39
N ASP A 74 9.26 15.04 9.48
CA ASP A 74 9.62 16.43 9.24
C ASP A 74 8.45 17.22 8.63
N LYS A 75 7.71 16.61 7.70
CA LYS A 75 6.50 17.22 7.14
C LYS A 75 5.39 17.39 8.19
N ILE A 76 5.24 16.47 9.14
CA ILE A 76 4.29 16.61 10.25
C ILE A 76 4.64 17.80 11.14
N LYS A 77 5.94 18.06 11.41
CA LYS A 77 6.38 19.22 12.18
C LYS A 77 6.04 20.57 11.52
N GLU A 78 5.94 20.60 10.19
CA GLU A 78 5.47 21.80 9.47
C GLU A 78 3.95 22.01 9.63
N LEU A 79 3.19 20.92 9.85
CA LEU A 79 1.72 20.96 10.00
C LEU A 79 1.26 21.20 11.43
N THR A 80 2.05 20.73 12.43
CA THR A 80 1.70 20.82 13.85
C THR A 80 2.92 20.60 14.74
N ASN A 81 2.89 21.18 15.95
CA ASN A 81 3.87 20.91 17.01
C ASN A 81 3.50 19.73 17.92
N LYS A 82 2.36 19.04 17.66
CA LYS A 82 1.94 17.86 18.42
C LYS A 82 2.82 16.64 18.10
N PRO A 83 3.11 15.79 19.11
CA PRO A 83 3.92 14.59 18.89
C PRO A 83 3.18 13.55 18.05
N VAL A 84 3.92 12.78 17.24
CA VAL A 84 3.41 11.55 16.66
C VAL A 84 3.34 10.48 17.76
N ILE A 85 2.15 9.97 18.02
CA ILE A 85 1.90 8.99 19.09
C ILE A 85 1.53 7.61 18.56
N ARG A 86 1.09 7.53 17.29
CA ARG A 86 0.63 6.27 16.69
C ARG A 86 0.95 6.18 15.22
N LEU A 87 1.28 4.96 14.78
CA LEU A 87 1.37 4.55 13.39
C LEU A 87 0.44 3.36 13.16
N ILE A 88 -0.41 3.42 12.15
CA ILE A 88 -1.26 2.32 11.72
C ILE A 88 -0.74 1.85 10.37
N ASN A 89 -0.44 0.56 10.24
CA ASN A 89 -0.10 -0.02 8.93
C ASN A 89 -1.30 -0.72 8.33
N THR A 90 -1.57 -0.41 7.06
CA THR A 90 -2.69 -1.00 6.34
C THR A 90 -2.41 -2.43 5.90
N HIS A 91 -1.22 -2.69 5.34
CA HIS A 91 -0.78 -4.02 4.89
C HIS A 91 0.76 -4.11 4.88
N THR A 92 1.32 -5.24 4.43
CA THR A 92 2.72 -5.60 4.63
C THR A 92 3.72 -5.05 3.61
N HIS A 93 3.28 -4.44 2.50
CA HIS A 93 4.20 -4.04 1.43
C HIS A 93 5.18 -2.95 1.88
N ALA A 94 6.40 -3.05 1.35
CA ALA A 94 7.51 -2.20 1.77
C ALA A 94 7.23 -0.70 1.59
N ASP A 95 6.47 -0.32 0.58
CA ASP A 95 6.09 1.06 0.32
C ASP A 95 4.94 1.58 1.21
N HIS A 96 4.51 0.78 2.18
CA HIS A 96 3.58 1.14 3.26
C HIS A 96 4.19 1.01 4.65
N VAL A 97 5.11 0.06 4.85
CA VAL A 97 5.70 -0.21 6.17
C VAL A 97 7.20 0.07 6.26
N GLY A 98 7.88 0.33 5.13
CA GLY A 98 9.34 0.44 5.09
C GLY A 98 9.92 1.56 5.94
N GLY A 99 9.22 2.68 6.06
CA GLY A 99 9.62 3.79 6.91
C GLY A 99 9.37 3.60 8.41
N ASN A 100 8.70 2.53 8.84
CA ASN A 100 8.35 2.29 10.26
C ASN A 100 9.57 2.39 11.19
N VAL A 101 10.71 1.86 10.75
CA VAL A 101 11.95 1.81 11.56
C VAL A 101 12.51 3.20 11.90
N GLU A 102 12.09 4.23 11.21
CA GLU A 102 12.54 5.60 11.40
C GLU A 102 11.68 6.36 12.41
N PHE A 103 10.49 5.84 12.71
CA PHE A 103 9.63 6.43 13.75
C PHE A 103 10.20 6.18 15.15
N PRO A 104 9.85 7.05 16.13
CA PRO A 104 10.27 6.85 17.51
C PRO A 104 9.84 5.47 18.05
N ALA A 105 10.71 4.75 18.78
CA ALA A 105 10.41 3.42 19.32
C ALA A 105 9.27 3.42 20.36
N THR A 106 8.91 4.59 20.85
CA THR A 106 7.85 4.79 21.87
C THR A 106 6.44 4.85 21.30
N ILE A 107 6.28 5.04 19.98
CA ILE A 107 4.94 5.15 19.39
C ILE A 107 4.21 3.80 19.40
N ASP A 108 2.89 3.87 19.42
CA ASP A 108 2.00 2.71 19.32
C ASP A 108 1.82 2.33 17.84
N ILE A 109 2.46 1.23 17.40
CA ILE A 109 2.29 0.71 16.03
C ILE A 109 1.22 -0.38 16.04
N VAL A 110 0.18 -0.17 15.23
CA VAL A 110 -1.02 -1.02 15.17
C VAL A 110 -1.23 -1.54 13.76
N THR A 111 -1.59 -2.82 13.62
CA THR A 111 -1.97 -3.42 12.33
C THR A 111 -2.89 -4.62 12.50
N GLN A 112 -3.39 -5.17 11.40
CA GLN A 112 -4.09 -6.46 11.41
C GLN A 112 -3.11 -7.62 11.70
N GLU A 113 -3.55 -8.68 12.39
CA GLU A 113 -2.67 -9.76 12.84
C GLU A 113 -1.89 -10.46 11.72
N ASN A 114 -2.53 -10.70 10.57
CA ASN A 114 -1.86 -11.32 9.42
C ASN A 114 -0.83 -10.38 8.78
N THR A 115 -1.08 -9.08 8.77
CA THR A 115 -0.09 -8.08 8.31
C THR A 115 1.17 -8.18 9.16
N LYS A 116 1.05 -8.27 10.49
CA LYS A 116 2.21 -8.47 11.37
C LYS A 116 2.96 -9.76 11.01
N ALA A 117 2.25 -10.87 10.83
CA ALA A 117 2.85 -12.16 10.47
C ALA A 117 3.57 -12.11 9.11
N ASN A 118 3.04 -11.34 8.15
CA ASN A 118 3.68 -11.12 6.86
C ASN A 118 4.91 -10.21 6.98
N MET A 119 4.87 -9.16 7.82
CA MET A 119 6.03 -8.28 8.10
C MET A 119 7.20 -9.04 8.74
N GLU A 120 6.96 -10.11 9.47
CA GLU A 120 8.02 -10.99 10.00
C GLU A 120 8.80 -11.68 8.87
N LYS A 121 8.19 -11.85 7.69
CA LYS A 121 8.78 -12.51 6.52
C LYS A 121 9.23 -11.53 5.45
N MET A 122 8.48 -10.45 5.22
CA MET A 122 8.69 -9.44 4.17
C MET A 122 8.91 -10.06 2.79
N VAL A 123 8.04 -11.01 2.41
CA VAL A 123 8.12 -11.64 1.09
C VAL A 123 7.60 -10.65 0.04
N PRO A 124 8.40 -10.35 -1.02
CA PRO A 124 7.95 -9.47 -2.10
C PRO A 124 6.75 -10.06 -2.85
N PRO A 125 5.76 -9.24 -3.25
CA PRO A 125 4.64 -9.70 -4.05
C PRO A 125 5.05 -10.11 -5.46
N THR A 126 4.26 -10.96 -6.11
CA THR A 126 4.42 -11.34 -7.53
C THR A 126 3.59 -10.41 -8.44
N GLY A 127 3.85 -10.47 -9.75
CA GLY A 127 3.06 -9.71 -10.75
C GLY A 127 3.46 -8.24 -10.89
N PHE A 128 4.64 -7.88 -10.44
CA PHE A 128 5.21 -6.53 -10.53
C PHE A 128 6.66 -6.61 -11.04
N PRO A 129 6.96 -6.30 -12.29
CA PRO A 129 8.34 -6.28 -12.78
C PRO A 129 8.97 -4.88 -12.69
N PRO A 130 10.31 -4.76 -12.56
CA PRO A 130 11.16 -5.71 -11.84
C PRO A 130 11.09 -5.41 -10.34
N TYR A 131 10.78 -6.41 -9.54
CA TYR A 131 11.00 -6.26 -8.10
C TYR A 131 12.50 -6.13 -7.86
N PRO A 132 12.95 -5.20 -7.02
CA PRO A 132 14.29 -5.30 -6.49
C PRO A 132 14.46 -6.69 -5.88
N PRO A 133 15.66 -7.30 -5.99
CA PRO A 133 15.93 -8.58 -5.35
C PRO A 133 15.43 -8.52 -3.92
N ALA A 134 14.91 -9.66 -3.41
CA ALA A 134 14.32 -9.76 -2.09
C ALA A 134 15.08 -8.86 -1.12
N THR A 135 14.49 -7.73 -0.80
CA THR A 135 15.13 -6.76 0.09
C THR A 135 15.25 -7.48 1.42
N ALA A 136 16.43 -7.45 1.97
CA ALA A 136 16.67 -7.92 3.32
C ALA A 136 15.54 -7.40 4.22
N ASN A 137 15.02 -8.25 5.10
CA ASN A 137 13.89 -7.88 5.94
C ASN A 137 14.31 -6.77 6.91
N ILE A 138 13.91 -5.53 6.62
CA ILE A 138 14.28 -4.33 7.37
C ILE A 138 13.98 -4.47 8.88
N PHE A 139 12.96 -5.23 9.26
CA PHE A 139 12.58 -5.43 10.65
C PHE A 139 13.53 -6.41 11.36
N LYS A 140 14.01 -7.46 10.66
CA LYS A 140 15.04 -8.36 11.18
C LYS A 140 16.37 -7.62 11.33
N GLU A 141 16.76 -6.85 10.34
CA GLU A 141 18.01 -6.07 10.38
C GLU A 141 18.01 -4.99 11.45
N SER A 142 16.85 -4.44 11.78
CA SER A 142 16.68 -3.44 12.84
C SER A 142 16.37 -4.05 14.23
N ASN A 143 16.57 -5.36 14.43
CA ASN A 143 16.25 -6.06 15.66
C ASN A 143 14.79 -5.87 16.12
N GLY A 144 13.85 -5.90 15.17
CA GLY A 144 12.43 -5.77 15.44
C GLY A 144 11.93 -4.33 15.62
N ARG A 145 12.80 -3.32 15.43
CA ARG A 145 12.37 -1.92 15.45
C ARG A 145 11.34 -1.68 14.33
N GLY A 146 10.28 -0.94 14.64
CA GLY A 146 9.21 -0.66 13.69
C GLY A 146 8.19 -1.78 13.51
N MET A 147 8.36 -2.92 14.20
CA MET A 147 7.35 -3.98 14.21
C MET A 147 6.13 -3.59 15.05
N PRO A 148 4.89 -3.93 14.61
CA PRO A 148 3.67 -3.68 15.37
C PRO A 148 3.67 -4.42 16.71
N LYS A 149 3.37 -3.70 17.79
CA LYS A 149 3.18 -4.28 19.12
C LYS A 149 1.74 -4.63 19.41
N ARG A 150 0.80 -3.95 18.77
CA ARG A 150 -0.64 -4.14 18.92
C ARG A 150 -1.27 -4.57 17.60
N THR A 151 -2.11 -5.61 17.67
CA THR A 151 -2.81 -6.13 16.50
C THR A 151 -4.31 -6.23 16.76
N PHE A 152 -5.09 -6.33 15.69
CA PHE A 152 -6.51 -6.64 15.74
C PHE A 152 -6.82 -7.75 14.73
N LYS A 153 -7.92 -8.48 14.98
CA LYS A 153 -8.38 -9.56 14.11
C LYS A 153 -9.38 -9.03 13.08
N ASP A 154 -10.55 -8.62 13.53
CA ASP A 154 -11.65 -8.22 12.64
C ASP A 154 -11.97 -6.72 12.72
N LYS A 155 -11.97 -6.16 13.92
CA LYS A 155 -12.28 -4.75 14.18
C LYS A 155 -11.55 -4.25 15.44
N MET A 156 -11.16 -2.96 15.41
CA MET A 156 -10.65 -2.26 16.59
C MET A 156 -11.12 -0.80 16.54
N SER A 157 -11.45 -0.24 17.71
CA SER A 157 -11.66 1.21 17.85
C SER A 157 -10.55 1.81 18.71
N ILE A 158 -10.08 2.99 18.33
CA ILE A 158 -9.01 3.74 19.01
C ILE A 158 -9.50 5.16 19.20
N GLY A 159 -9.29 5.71 20.41
CA GLY A 159 -9.77 7.05 20.75
C GLY A 159 -11.29 7.14 20.91
N SER A 160 -11.82 8.36 21.02
CA SER A 160 -13.25 8.63 21.22
C SER A 160 -13.65 9.98 20.62
N GLY A 161 -14.94 10.23 20.52
CA GLY A 161 -15.46 11.49 20.00
C GLY A 161 -14.97 11.80 18.60
N ASN A 162 -14.47 13.01 18.38
CA ASN A 162 -13.96 13.47 17.09
C ASN A 162 -12.60 12.85 16.71
N ASP A 163 -11.86 12.31 17.69
CA ASP A 163 -10.55 11.67 17.51
C ASP A 163 -10.67 10.15 17.37
N ARG A 164 -11.90 9.61 17.27
CA ARG A 164 -12.12 8.18 17.09
C ARG A 164 -11.65 7.71 15.72
N ILE A 165 -10.89 6.61 15.72
CA ILE A 165 -10.48 5.85 14.54
C ILE A 165 -11.06 4.45 14.65
N GLU A 166 -11.63 3.93 13.57
CA GLU A 166 -12.09 2.56 13.50
C GLU A 166 -11.28 1.80 12.45
N LEU A 167 -10.75 0.65 12.85
CA LEU A 167 -10.01 -0.27 12.00
C LEU A 167 -10.90 -1.46 11.68
N TYR A 168 -10.92 -1.87 10.41
CA TYR A 168 -11.68 -3.02 9.94
C TYR A 168 -10.81 -3.95 9.11
N TYR A 169 -11.09 -5.24 9.22
CA TYR A 169 -10.66 -6.26 8.29
C TYR A 169 -11.91 -6.90 7.66
N PHE A 170 -12.10 -6.72 6.37
CA PHE A 170 -13.29 -7.22 5.69
C PHE A 170 -13.10 -8.59 5.03
N GLY A 171 -11.87 -9.09 4.99
CA GLY A 171 -11.51 -10.36 4.39
C GLY A 171 -10.26 -10.22 3.50
N ARG A 172 -9.86 -11.35 2.91
CA ARG A 172 -8.74 -11.40 1.97
C ARG A 172 -9.06 -10.59 0.71
N ALA A 173 -8.09 -9.83 0.22
CA ALA A 173 -8.20 -9.09 -1.02
C ALA A 173 -6.83 -8.90 -1.66
N HIS A 174 -6.19 -7.74 -1.45
CA HIS A 174 -4.85 -7.42 -1.90
C HIS A 174 -3.81 -8.32 -1.21
N THR A 175 -3.92 -8.43 0.11
CA THR A 175 -3.22 -9.41 0.97
C THR A 175 -4.23 -10.17 1.84
N ASN A 176 -3.77 -10.93 2.85
CA ASN A 176 -4.65 -11.52 3.85
C ASN A 176 -4.80 -10.69 5.13
N GLY A 177 -4.22 -9.49 5.17
CA GLY A 177 -4.18 -8.66 6.37
C GLY A 177 -4.57 -7.19 6.14
N ASP A 178 -5.27 -6.89 5.05
CA ASP A 178 -5.60 -5.53 4.63
C ASP A 178 -6.49 -4.79 5.64
N ALA A 179 -5.94 -3.82 6.35
CA ALA A 179 -6.67 -2.97 7.28
C ALA A 179 -7.27 -1.76 6.55
N TRP A 180 -8.55 -1.52 6.81
CA TRP A 180 -9.26 -0.31 6.40
C TRP A 180 -9.35 0.63 7.60
N VAL A 181 -9.00 1.89 7.41
CA VAL A 181 -8.94 2.88 8.50
C VAL A 181 -10.02 3.93 8.29
N LEU A 182 -11.00 3.98 9.18
CA LEU A 182 -12.11 4.93 9.13
C LEU A 182 -11.89 6.04 10.16
N PHE A 183 -12.10 7.29 9.74
CA PHE A 183 -12.19 8.49 10.57
C PHE A 183 -13.66 8.94 10.60
N PRO A 184 -14.49 8.39 11.53
CA PRO A 184 -15.95 8.52 11.45
C PRO A 184 -16.43 9.97 11.50
N ALA A 185 -15.87 10.78 12.40
CA ALA A 185 -16.25 12.19 12.56
C ALA A 185 -15.94 13.03 11.29
N LEU A 186 -14.96 12.60 10.49
CA LEU A 186 -14.56 13.28 9.26
C LEU A 186 -15.24 12.73 8.01
N ARG A 187 -15.92 11.57 8.12
CA ARG A 187 -16.52 10.85 7.01
C ARG A 187 -15.48 10.47 5.93
N VAL A 188 -14.26 10.09 6.37
CA VAL A 188 -13.14 9.73 5.52
C VAL A 188 -12.69 8.32 5.86
N MET A 189 -12.34 7.52 4.83
CA MET A 189 -11.80 6.17 4.96
C MET A 189 -10.50 6.05 4.17
N HIS A 190 -9.49 5.39 4.73
CA HIS A 190 -8.30 4.96 4.02
C HIS A 190 -8.45 3.48 3.64
N ALA A 191 -8.48 3.20 2.34
CA ALA A 191 -8.67 1.86 1.78
C ALA A 191 -7.36 1.22 1.29
N ALA A 192 -6.27 1.98 1.30
CA ALA A 192 -4.96 1.54 0.83
C ALA A 192 -5.02 0.81 -0.53
N ASP A 193 -4.31 -0.31 -0.66
CA ASP A 193 -4.17 -1.02 -1.92
C ASP A 193 -5.31 -1.97 -2.26
N VAL A 194 -6.24 -2.20 -1.32
CA VAL A 194 -7.51 -2.84 -1.67
C VAL A 194 -8.32 -1.96 -2.63
N PHE A 195 -8.12 -0.63 -2.56
CA PHE A 195 -8.62 0.31 -3.56
C PHE A 195 -7.48 1.27 -3.94
N SER A 196 -6.49 0.77 -4.67
CA SER A 196 -5.31 1.56 -5.07
C SER A 196 -5.60 2.64 -6.12
N GLY A 197 -6.79 2.59 -6.76
CA GLY A 197 -7.25 3.50 -7.81
C GLY A 197 -8.11 2.78 -8.85
N LYS A 198 -8.55 3.47 -9.90
CA LYS A 198 -9.29 2.85 -11.02
C LYS A 198 -8.33 2.09 -11.94
N ASN A 199 -7.99 0.88 -11.56
CA ASN A 199 -7.06 -0.02 -12.27
C ASN A 199 -7.36 -1.49 -11.94
N ILE A 200 -6.69 -2.41 -12.64
CA ILE A 200 -6.63 -3.82 -12.20
C ILE A 200 -5.89 -3.89 -10.87
N PRO A 201 -6.46 -4.51 -9.81
CA PRO A 201 -5.80 -4.61 -8.52
C PRO A 201 -4.48 -5.39 -8.61
N LEU A 202 -3.56 -5.14 -7.72
CA LEU A 202 -2.49 -6.07 -7.41
C LEU A 202 -3.05 -7.09 -6.42
N ILE A 203 -3.00 -8.38 -6.76
CA ILE A 203 -3.38 -9.48 -5.86
C ILE A 203 -2.09 -10.19 -5.47
N ASP A 204 -1.73 -10.09 -4.20
CA ASP A 204 -0.51 -10.68 -3.67
C ASP A 204 -0.80 -12.03 -3.00
N ALA A 205 -0.87 -13.08 -3.81
CA ALA A 205 -1.13 -14.43 -3.32
C ALA A 205 -0.05 -14.95 -2.35
N VAL A 206 1.20 -14.45 -2.47
CA VAL A 206 2.31 -14.87 -1.59
C VAL A 206 2.08 -14.39 -0.16
N ASN A 207 1.51 -13.19 0.00
CA ASN A 207 1.08 -12.66 1.29
C ASN A 207 -0.43 -12.89 1.52
N GLY A 208 -0.99 -13.94 0.90
CA GLY A 208 -2.33 -14.45 1.16
C GLY A 208 -3.49 -13.67 0.54
N GLY A 209 -3.25 -12.78 -0.42
CA GLY A 209 -4.29 -12.17 -1.25
C GLY A 209 -5.14 -13.21 -1.98
N SER A 210 -6.30 -12.81 -2.51
CA SER A 210 -7.22 -13.75 -3.14
C SER A 210 -8.06 -13.10 -4.24
N ALA A 211 -7.97 -13.65 -5.45
CA ALA A 211 -8.79 -13.22 -6.58
C ALA A 211 -10.26 -13.52 -6.36
N LEU A 212 -10.58 -14.69 -5.78
CA LEU A 212 -11.97 -15.10 -5.54
C LEU A 212 -12.65 -14.32 -4.43
N ALA A 213 -11.90 -13.95 -3.39
CA ALA A 213 -12.43 -13.21 -2.25
C ALA A 213 -12.53 -11.69 -2.51
N PHE A 214 -11.68 -11.14 -3.38
CA PHE A 214 -11.52 -9.71 -3.60
C PHE A 214 -12.85 -8.96 -3.81
N PRO A 215 -13.73 -9.37 -4.77
CA PRO A 215 -14.99 -8.66 -5.00
C PRO A 215 -15.93 -8.67 -3.78
N ASN A 216 -15.95 -9.79 -3.03
CA ASN A 216 -16.79 -9.91 -1.84
C ASN A 216 -16.28 -9.05 -0.68
N THR A 217 -14.95 -8.93 -0.53
CA THR A 217 -14.31 -8.05 0.46
C THR A 217 -14.64 -6.59 0.18
N LEU A 218 -14.55 -6.14 -1.07
CA LEU A 218 -14.98 -4.80 -1.49
C LEU A 218 -16.46 -4.54 -1.22
N GLN A 219 -17.32 -5.50 -1.56
CA GLN A 219 -18.77 -5.40 -1.32
C GLN A 219 -19.06 -5.30 0.17
N LYS A 220 -18.41 -6.12 1.01
CA LYS A 220 -18.57 -6.09 2.46
C LYS A 220 -18.12 -4.75 3.05
N ALA A 221 -17.01 -4.19 2.57
CA ALA A 221 -16.58 -2.85 2.97
C ALA A 221 -17.63 -1.79 2.61
N TYR A 222 -18.12 -1.81 1.37
CA TYR A 222 -19.16 -0.90 0.90
C TYR A 222 -20.45 -1.00 1.72
N ASP A 223 -20.91 -2.22 2.05
CA ASP A 223 -22.16 -2.44 2.80
C ASP A 223 -22.03 -2.07 4.28
N THR A 224 -20.83 -2.23 4.85
CA THR A 224 -20.59 -1.95 6.28
C THR A 224 -20.37 -0.47 6.55
N VAL A 225 -19.57 0.21 5.71
CA VAL A 225 -19.18 1.61 5.93
C VAL A 225 -20.01 2.51 5.01
N LYS A 226 -21.07 3.12 5.57
CA LYS A 226 -22.07 3.90 4.80
C LYS A 226 -21.77 5.40 4.79
N ASP A 227 -21.28 5.93 5.91
CA ASP A 227 -21.09 7.36 6.12
C ASP A 227 -19.67 7.81 5.75
N VAL A 228 -19.30 7.66 4.46
CA VAL A 228 -18.01 8.06 3.92
C VAL A 228 -18.21 8.89 2.65
N ASP A 229 -17.60 10.07 2.62
CA ASP A 229 -17.60 10.97 1.48
C ASP A 229 -16.30 10.86 0.67
N ILE A 230 -15.17 10.66 1.36
CA ILE A 230 -13.84 10.63 0.77
C ILE A 230 -13.16 9.31 1.12
N ILE A 231 -12.55 8.67 0.12
CA ILE A 231 -11.73 7.47 0.27
C ILE A 231 -10.31 7.79 -0.17
N ILE A 232 -9.36 7.67 0.76
CA ILE A 232 -7.94 7.73 0.48
C ILE A 232 -7.55 6.38 -0.12
N THR A 233 -7.07 6.40 -1.35
CA THR A 233 -6.58 5.21 -2.07
C THR A 233 -5.12 4.93 -1.74
N GLY A 234 -4.63 3.75 -2.10
CA GLY A 234 -3.21 3.42 -1.88
C GLY A 234 -2.26 4.25 -2.74
N HIS A 235 -2.56 4.47 -4.02
CA HIS A 235 -1.62 5.06 -4.98
C HIS A 235 -2.23 6.07 -5.97
N SER A 236 -3.47 6.49 -5.75
CA SER A 236 -4.15 7.42 -6.66
C SER A 236 -4.69 8.63 -5.92
N THR A 237 -5.43 9.47 -6.63
CA THR A 237 -6.21 10.54 -6.03
C THR A 237 -7.32 9.98 -5.16
N GLU A 238 -7.88 10.84 -4.33
CA GLU A 238 -9.00 10.51 -3.47
C GLU A 238 -10.21 10.10 -4.33
N MET A 239 -10.93 9.11 -3.86
CA MET A 239 -12.14 8.55 -4.48
C MET A 239 -13.34 8.74 -3.58
N THR A 240 -14.51 8.36 -4.07
CA THR A 240 -15.79 8.45 -3.36
C THR A 240 -16.36 7.07 -3.06
N ARG A 241 -17.40 7.01 -2.23
CA ARG A 241 -18.13 5.76 -1.97
C ARG A 241 -18.80 5.18 -3.24
N PRO A 242 -19.40 5.96 -4.16
CA PRO A 242 -19.80 5.47 -5.49
C PRO A 242 -18.67 4.84 -6.30
N ASP A 243 -17.46 5.43 -6.28
CA ASP A 243 -16.29 4.83 -6.96
C ASP A 243 -15.91 3.46 -6.36
N LEU A 244 -16.02 3.30 -5.03
CA LEU A 244 -15.80 2.00 -4.37
C LEU A 244 -16.82 0.95 -4.83
N LYS A 245 -18.09 1.35 -5.00
CA LYS A 245 -19.12 0.44 -5.53
C LYS A 245 -18.83 0.03 -6.97
N GLU A 246 -18.47 1.00 -7.82
CA GLU A 246 -18.07 0.73 -9.20
C GLU A 246 -16.86 -0.20 -9.24
N TYR A 247 -15.87 0.01 -8.36
CA TYR A 247 -14.68 -0.83 -8.29
C TYR A 247 -14.99 -2.26 -7.82
N ALA A 248 -15.95 -2.42 -6.90
CA ALA A 248 -16.43 -3.75 -6.50
C ALA A 248 -17.13 -4.48 -7.65
N ASP A 249 -17.95 -3.78 -8.43
CA ASP A 249 -18.62 -4.34 -9.61
C ASP A 249 -17.62 -4.69 -10.72
N PHE A 250 -16.63 -3.82 -10.96
CA PHE A 250 -15.54 -4.06 -11.90
C PHE A 250 -14.76 -5.34 -11.57
N ASN A 251 -14.37 -5.52 -10.31
CA ASN A 251 -13.63 -6.72 -9.88
C ASN A 251 -14.51 -7.99 -9.94
N ARG A 252 -15.80 -7.87 -9.68
CA ARG A 252 -16.74 -8.99 -9.82
C ARG A 252 -16.89 -9.42 -11.29
N GLU A 253 -16.99 -8.47 -12.20
CA GLU A 253 -17.08 -8.73 -13.63
C GLU A 253 -15.76 -9.32 -14.16
N PHE A 254 -14.62 -8.75 -13.78
CA PHE A 254 -13.30 -9.32 -14.09
C PHE A 254 -13.21 -10.80 -13.68
N LEU A 255 -13.58 -11.12 -12.44
CA LEU A 255 -13.58 -12.51 -11.97
C LEU A 255 -14.56 -13.41 -12.73
N SER A 256 -15.73 -12.89 -13.11
CA SER A 256 -16.70 -13.60 -13.93
C SER A 256 -16.14 -13.94 -15.32
N ASP A 257 -15.48 -12.97 -15.97
CA ASP A 257 -14.86 -13.15 -17.28
C ASP A 257 -13.72 -14.19 -17.22
N VAL A 258 -12.89 -14.12 -16.16
CA VAL A 258 -11.81 -15.08 -15.93
C VAL A 258 -12.35 -16.50 -15.73
N ARG A 259 -13.45 -16.67 -14.98
CA ARG A 259 -14.14 -17.97 -14.83
C ARG A 259 -14.69 -18.49 -16.16
N ALA A 260 -15.32 -17.61 -16.94
CA ALA A 260 -15.84 -17.99 -18.26
C ALA A 260 -14.72 -18.43 -19.21
N ALA A 261 -13.59 -17.71 -19.23
CA ALA A 261 -12.42 -18.08 -20.02
C ALA A 261 -11.87 -19.47 -19.61
N LYS A 262 -11.74 -19.71 -18.29
CA LYS A 262 -11.32 -21.02 -17.76
C LYS A 262 -12.27 -22.15 -18.17
N ASN A 263 -13.58 -21.94 -18.02
CA ASN A 263 -14.60 -22.95 -18.38
C ASN A 263 -14.62 -23.23 -19.89
N ALA A 264 -14.23 -22.25 -20.72
CA ALA A 264 -14.04 -22.41 -22.16
C ALA A 264 -12.72 -23.10 -22.54
N GLY A 265 -11.91 -23.54 -21.56
CA GLY A 265 -10.63 -24.21 -21.78
C GLY A 265 -9.46 -23.31 -22.17
N LYS A 266 -9.61 -21.98 -22.05
CA LYS A 266 -8.51 -21.04 -22.35
C LYS A 266 -7.38 -21.20 -21.35
N THR A 267 -6.15 -21.11 -21.85
CA THR A 267 -4.95 -20.97 -21.02
C THR A 267 -4.94 -19.62 -20.32
N VAL A 268 -4.07 -19.47 -19.31
CA VAL A 268 -3.87 -18.18 -18.62
C VAL A 268 -3.42 -17.09 -19.60
N ASP A 269 -2.52 -17.43 -20.53
CA ASP A 269 -2.03 -16.49 -21.52
C ASP A 269 -3.11 -16.03 -22.49
N GLU A 270 -3.93 -16.95 -22.98
CA GLU A 270 -5.07 -16.63 -23.85
C GLU A 270 -6.11 -15.78 -23.11
N ALA A 271 -6.45 -16.12 -21.87
CA ALA A 271 -7.40 -15.38 -21.07
C ALA A 271 -6.90 -13.95 -20.79
N ALA A 272 -5.64 -13.79 -20.37
CA ALA A 272 -5.06 -12.49 -20.06
C ALA A 272 -4.89 -11.62 -21.32
N SER A 273 -4.38 -12.16 -22.42
CA SER A 273 -4.10 -11.39 -23.64
C SER A 273 -5.37 -10.92 -24.34
N THR A 274 -6.48 -11.65 -24.21
CA THR A 274 -7.76 -11.32 -24.85
C THR A 274 -8.69 -10.47 -24.00
N TRP A 275 -8.48 -10.42 -22.67
CA TRP A 275 -9.35 -9.62 -21.79
C TRP A 275 -9.15 -8.12 -22.02
N LYS A 276 -10.26 -7.39 -21.99
CA LYS A 276 -10.29 -5.93 -22.12
C LYS A 276 -11.19 -5.32 -21.05
N ILE A 277 -10.85 -4.14 -20.60
CA ILE A 277 -11.72 -3.37 -19.68
C ILE A 277 -13.05 -3.11 -20.40
N PRO A 278 -14.20 -3.54 -19.82
CA PRO A 278 -15.51 -3.23 -20.42
C PRO A 278 -15.73 -1.72 -20.55
N ALA A 279 -16.27 -1.29 -21.70
CA ALA A 279 -16.36 0.11 -22.10
C ALA A 279 -17.19 1.01 -21.15
N LYS A 280 -18.01 0.41 -20.28
CA LYS A 280 -18.78 1.13 -19.26
C LYS A 280 -17.89 1.69 -18.11
N TYR A 281 -16.74 1.06 -17.82
CA TYR A 281 -15.82 1.52 -16.77
C TYR A 281 -14.92 2.64 -17.30
N LYS A 282 -15.27 3.88 -16.97
CA LYS A 282 -14.55 5.07 -17.42
C LYS A 282 -13.42 5.46 -16.47
N GLY A 283 -12.31 5.95 -17.04
CA GLY A 283 -11.16 6.43 -16.25
C GLY A 283 -10.28 5.32 -15.67
N TYR A 284 -10.51 4.06 -16.03
CA TYR A 284 -9.62 2.96 -15.65
C TYR A 284 -8.35 2.97 -16.48
N ALA A 285 -7.21 2.84 -15.80
CA ALA A 285 -5.92 2.71 -16.46
C ALA A 285 -5.82 1.39 -17.24
N ALA A 286 -5.13 1.42 -18.37
CA ALA A 286 -4.83 0.20 -19.13
C ALA A 286 -4.12 -0.82 -18.23
N PRO A 287 -4.50 -2.11 -18.26
CA PRO A 287 -3.88 -3.12 -17.44
C PRO A 287 -2.39 -3.30 -17.80
N MET A 288 -1.55 -3.40 -16.79
CA MET A 288 -0.17 -3.88 -16.96
C MET A 288 -0.23 -5.38 -17.32
N PRO A 289 0.37 -5.82 -18.45
CA PRO A 289 0.21 -7.20 -18.91
C PRO A 289 0.60 -8.26 -17.87
N ASP A 290 1.73 -8.07 -17.18
CA ASP A 290 2.19 -9.03 -16.16
C ASP A 290 1.28 -9.09 -14.95
N ARG A 291 0.73 -7.94 -14.52
CA ARG A 291 -0.24 -7.89 -13.42
C ARG A 291 -1.55 -8.60 -13.80
N LEU A 292 -2.04 -8.34 -15.00
CA LEU A 292 -3.25 -9.00 -15.52
C LEU A 292 -3.06 -10.52 -15.60
N LYS A 293 -1.94 -10.97 -16.18
CA LYS A 293 -1.59 -12.39 -16.25
C LYS A 293 -1.49 -13.02 -14.87
N ASN A 294 -0.80 -12.36 -13.93
CA ASN A 294 -0.68 -12.83 -12.54
C ASN A 294 -2.06 -12.99 -11.87
N ASN A 295 -2.96 -12.02 -12.04
CA ASN A 295 -4.30 -12.08 -11.46
C ASN A 295 -5.15 -13.21 -12.07
N VAL A 296 -5.03 -13.46 -13.39
CA VAL A 296 -5.69 -14.58 -14.06
C VAL A 296 -5.13 -15.90 -13.54
N GLN A 297 -3.80 -16.02 -13.38
CA GLN A 297 -3.17 -17.22 -12.83
C GLN A 297 -3.66 -17.50 -11.41
N ILE A 298 -3.66 -16.51 -10.53
CA ILE A 298 -4.14 -16.66 -9.15
C ILE A 298 -5.61 -17.12 -9.14
N ALA A 299 -6.46 -16.51 -9.97
CA ALA A 299 -7.86 -16.91 -10.07
C ALA A 299 -8.00 -18.35 -10.55
N TYR A 300 -7.21 -18.80 -11.54
CA TYR A 300 -7.24 -20.17 -12.03
C TYR A 300 -6.80 -21.17 -10.96
N ASP A 301 -5.74 -20.86 -10.22
CA ASP A 301 -5.23 -21.71 -9.15
C ASP A 301 -6.25 -21.87 -8.02
N GLU A 302 -6.86 -20.77 -7.58
CA GLU A 302 -7.91 -20.79 -6.56
C GLU A 302 -9.15 -21.54 -7.02
N LEU A 303 -9.57 -21.40 -8.31
CA LEU A 303 -10.69 -22.14 -8.88
C LEU A 303 -10.41 -23.66 -8.95
N ASN A 304 -9.18 -24.06 -9.29
CA ASN A 304 -8.78 -25.47 -9.28
C ASN A 304 -8.85 -26.04 -7.86
N ALA A 305 -8.30 -25.32 -6.89
CA ALA A 305 -8.32 -25.74 -5.49
C ALA A 305 -9.75 -25.85 -4.91
N ALA A 306 -10.67 -25.01 -5.37
CA ALA A 306 -12.08 -25.05 -4.95
C ALA A 306 -12.87 -26.22 -5.59
N GLY A 307 -12.54 -26.59 -6.83
CA GLY A 307 -13.19 -27.72 -7.54
C GLY A 307 -12.67 -29.10 -7.14
N SER A 308 -11.56 -29.14 -6.38
CA SER A 308 -10.95 -30.39 -5.89
C SER A 308 -11.46 -30.82 -4.51
N LYS A 309 -12.38 -30.07 -3.91
CA LYS A 309 -13.06 -30.36 -2.64
C LYS A 309 -14.48 -30.83 -2.89
#